data_dfec247d1461df4354276e26b89b432a
#
_entry.id   dfec247d1461df4354276e26b89b432a
#
_cell.length_a   1.000
_cell.length_b   1.000
_cell.length_c   1.000
_cell.angle_alpha   90.00
_cell.angle_beta   90.00
_cell.angle_gamma   90.00
#
_symmetry.space_group_name_H-M   'P 1'
#
loop_
_entity.id
_entity.type
_entity.pdbx_description
1 polymer ?
#
loop_
_entity_poly.entity_id
_entity_poly.type
_entity_poly.pdbx_seq_one_letter_code
_entity_poly.pdbx_strand_id
1 'polypeptide(L)'
;ARDAGIGPVRVEALRLTRNFRSRPELVDFGNALFAQVFPTRDDIRSAAVRHTPSQAAREAGNASAQVTLLAFAHGRDDDEAMAVVDQVRALREGGGQGRIAILVQARSRALPIVVHLAAAGFAVRGVDLVPLAEVPAVRDLVALLRALAHPGDRTAWLAVLRAPWCGLTLASLGALSRRRDPLLVQEAISVPERQRRLAADERVRLERLRAALAGALVRFGREAPGEVLESAWIALGGADCCPLDELDAARELLGALNDAWARGEWRGIASLEGLLADLYARSGTDEAAIEIMTIHRAKGLEFDHVILPALGRRTRKNEEPLLRWLDLPRADGEPDLLMSPIVAAGERQDHRLGRYLKWLDAERRAQEQLRLLYVATTRAKESLHWIASVAGKEGEAAKPEGGTLLAAAWPALAESVRIVEPGSSRRNPEMDPIIVPPRLARLPAIWRLAPLADRVEASGLRVAREAAEAPEFSWVHATARHVGTTVHHELERWGHQLPPSIAALEAERARH
;
A
#
# COMPACT_ATOMS: atom_id res chain seq x y z
N ALA A 1 -18.32 0.07 29.31
CA ALA A 1 -19.38 0.36 28.34
C ALA A 1 -20.37 -0.79 28.14
N ARG A 2 -19.93 -2.07 28.08
CA ARG A 2 -20.85 -3.19 27.87
C ARG A 2 -21.87 -3.36 28.98
N ASP A 3 -21.48 -3.13 30.21
CA ASP A 3 -22.33 -3.36 31.39
C ASP A 3 -22.91 -2.08 32.00
N ALA A 4 -22.34 -0.93 31.71
CA ALA A 4 -22.72 0.36 32.30
C ALA A 4 -23.39 1.34 31.31
N GLY A 5 -23.45 1.00 30.01
CA GLY A 5 -23.93 1.94 29.01
C GLY A 5 -22.90 3.01 28.62
N ILE A 6 -23.34 3.99 27.85
CA ILE A 6 -22.57 5.19 27.48
C ILE A 6 -23.35 6.39 28.00
N GLY A 7 -22.94 6.93 29.13
CA GLY A 7 -23.71 7.98 29.83
C GLY A 7 -25.11 7.50 30.19
N PRO A 8 -26.17 8.24 29.87
CA PRO A 8 -27.56 7.84 30.15
C PRO A 8 -28.11 6.80 29.18
N VAL A 9 -27.37 6.44 28.11
CA VAL A 9 -27.83 5.51 27.09
C VAL A 9 -27.48 4.08 27.49
N ARG A 10 -28.51 3.23 27.60
CA ARG A 10 -28.34 1.82 27.80
C ARG A 10 -27.85 1.18 26.52
N VAL A 11 -26.72 0.49 26.57
CA VAL A 11 -26.12 -0.22 25.44
C VAL A 11 -26.45 -1.72 25.55
N GLU A 12 -27.07 -2.26 24.50
CA GLU A 12 -27.31 -3.67 24.36
C GLU A 12 -26.20 -4.31 23.51
N ALA A 13 -25.49 -5.29 24.05
CA ALA A 13 -24.42 -5.98 23.35
C ALA A 13 -25.00 -7.10 22.47
N LEU A 14 -24.99 -6.90 21.16
CA LEU A 14 -25.36 -7.94 20.18
C LEU A 14 -24.09 -8.66 19.70
N ARG A 15 -24.21 -9.98 19.52
CA ARG A 15 -23.17 -10.79 18.92
C ARG A 15 -23.63 -11.35 17.59
N LEU A 16 -22.85 -11.09 16.56
CA LEU A 16 -23.08 -11.67 15.23
C LEU A 16 -22.38 -13.04 15.19
N THR A 17 -23.18 -14.09 15.13
CA THR A 17 -22.68 -15.49 15.12
C THR A 17 -22.92 -16.20 13.79
N ARG A 18 -23.74 -15.65 12.89
CA ARG A 18 -24.03 -16.30 11.61
C ARG A 18 -23.08 -15.82 10.52
N ASN A 19 -22.46 -16.76 9.81
CA ASN A 19 -21.60 -16.52 8.67
C ASN A 19 -22.33 -16.84 7.37
N PHE A 20 -22.67 -15.80 6.61
CA PHE A 20 -23.38 -15.91 5.32
C PHE A 20 -22.43 -16.02 4.13
N ARG A 21 -21.10 -15.89 4.35
CA ARG A 21 -20.09 -15.82 3.29
C ARG A 21 -19.57 -17.18 2.90
N SER A 22 -19.03 -17.90 3.86
CA SER A 22 -18.21 -19.07 3.64
C SER A 22 -19.04 -20.35 3.68
N ARG A 23 -18.59 -21.35 2.97
CA ARG A 23 -19.14 -22.71 3.08
C ARG A 23 -18.96 -23.27 4.48
N PRO A 24 -19.83 -24.24 4.90
CA PRO A 24 -19.77 -24.82 6.24
C PRO A 24 -18.37 -25.35 6.61
N GLU A 25 -17.70 -26.04 5.70
CA GLU A 25 -16.40 -26.66 5.97
C GLU A 25 -15.31 -25.61 6.27
N LEU A 26 -15.37 -24.43 5.64
CA LEU A 26 -14.46 -23.32 5.94
C LEU A 26 -14.77 -22.67 7.27
N VAL A 27 -16.03 -22.61 7.65
CA VAL A 27 -16.46 -22.09 8.95
C VAL A 27 -16.01 -23.04 10.06
N ASP A 28 -16.18 -24.34 9.87
CA ASP A 28 -15.77 -25.39 10.83
C ASP A 28 -14.25 -25.43 10.99
N PHE A 29 -13.52 -25.36 9.89
CA PHE A 29 -12.06 -25.23 9.93
C PHE A 29 -11.62 -23.98 10.73
N GLY A 30 -12.20 -22.82 10.44
CA GLY A 30 -11.90 -21.58 11.16
C GLY A 30 -12.24 -21.68 12.64
N ASN A 31 -13.39 -22.21 13.00
CA ASN A 31 -13.79 -22.42 14.38
C ASN A 31 -12.82 -23.36 15.13
N ALA A 32 -12.45 -24.50 14.53
CA ALA A 32 -11.55 -25.46 15.12
C ALA A 32 -10.14 -24.87 15.34
N LEU A 33 -9.62 -24.16 14.32
CA LEU A 33 -8.32 -23.48 14.37
C LEU A 33 -8.29 -22.40 15.46
N PHE A 34 -9.23 -21.46 15.39
CA PHE A 34 -9.18 -20.26 16.25
C PHE A 34 -9.59 -20.53 17.69
N ALA A 35 -10.35 -21.59 17.95
CA ALA A 35 -10.61 -22.05 19.32
C ALA A 35 -9.32 -22.49 20.03
N GLN A 36 -8.33 -23.01 19.31
CA GLN A 36 -7.06 -23.49 19.88
C GLN A 36 -6.00 -22.39 20.01
N VAL A 37 -5.98 -21.41 19.09
CA VAL A 37 -4.88 -20.43 19.00
C VAL A 37 -5.21 -19.07 19.60
N PHE A 38 -6.49 -18.71 19.71
CA PHE A 38 -6.91 -17.46 20.36
C PHE A 38 -6.86 -17.59 21.89
N PRO A 39 -6.65 -16.46 22.60
CA PRO A 39 -6.71 -16.47 24.06
C PRO A 39 -8.05 -16.96 24.60
N THR A 40 -8.04 -17.60 25.74
CA THR A 40 -9.26 -18.06 26.42
C THR A 40 -10.00 -16.95 27.16
N ARG A 41 -9.34 -15.82 27.40
CA ARG A 41 -9.88 -14.64 28.11
C ARG A 41 -9.52 -13.36 27.37
N ASP A 42 -10.43 -12.40 27.45
CA ASP A 42 -10.18 -11.04 26.99
C ASP A 42 -9.22 -10.34 27.97
N ASP A 43 -8.21 -9.67 27.46
CA ASP A 43 -7.29 -8.83 28.24
C ASP A 43 -6.98 -7.53 27.48
N ILE A 44 -7.41 -6.42 28.06
CA ILE A 44 -7.29 -5.10 27.46
C ILE A 44 -5.82 -4.62 27.39
N ARG A 45 -4.95 -5.09 28.31
CA ARG A 45 -3.54 -4.69 28.36
C ARG A 45 -2.76 -5.26 27.18
N SER A 46 -2.90 -6.55 26.94
CA SER A 46 -2.28 -7.27 25.82
C SER A 46 -3.11 -7.17 24.52
N ALA A 47 -4.27 -6.52 24.56
CA ALA A 47 -5.25 -6.52 23.49
C ALA A 47 -5.70 -7.93 23.04
N ALA A 48 -5.68 -8.88 23.99
CA ALA A 48 -6.16 -10.23 23.77
C ALA A 48 -7.69 -10.26 23.69
N VAL A 49 -8.22 -10.96 22.69
CA VAL A 49 -9.66 -11.16 22.51
C VAL A 49 -9.91 -12.64 22.31
N ARG A 50 -10.85 -13.21 23.05
CA ARG A 50 -11.24 -14.61 22.89
C ARG A 50 -11.98 -14.85 21.58
N HIS A 51 -11.82 -16.00 21.00
CA HIS A 51 -12.58 -16.43 19.81
C HIS A 51 -14.06 -16.59 20.14
N THR A 52 -14.93 -16.16 19.23
CA THR A 52 -16.37 -16.45 19.26
C THR A 52 -16.68 -17.28 18.03
N PRO A 53 -17.10 -18.56 18.20
CA PRO A 53 -17.44 -19.41 17.07
C PRO A 53 -18.60 -18.83 16.24
N SER A 54 -18.54 -19.03 14.94
CA SER A 54 -19.60 -18.66 14.01
C SER A 54 -20.30 -19.92 13.46
N GLN A 55 -21.56 -19.75 13.04
CA GLN A 55 -22.37 -20.82 12.42
C GLN A 55 -22.54 -20.50 10.94
N ALA A 56 -22.28 -21.47 10.08
CA ALA A 56 -22.56 -21.32 8.65
C ALA A 56 -24.05 -21.10 8.41
N ALA A 57 -24.37 -20.10 7.61
CA ALA A 57 -25.73 -19.84 7.15
C ALA A 57 -25.94 -20.36 5.71
N ARG A 58 -24.86 -20.64 4.98
CA ARG A 58 -24.89 -21.27 3.65
C ARG A 58 -25.08 -22.78 3.81
N GLU A 59 -25.82 -23.37 2.89
CA GLU A 59 -25.94 -24.82 2.78
C GLU A 59 -24.69 -25.44 2.16
N ALA A 60 -24.39 -26.68 2.51
CA ALA A 60 -23.35 -27.46 1.86
C ALA A 60 -23.70 -27.62 0.37
N GLY A 61 -22.84 -27.20 -0.53
CA GLY A 61 -23.01 -27.39 -1.97
C GLY A 61 -22.59 -28.79 -2.41
N ASN A 62 -22.83 -29.14 -3.67
CA ASN A 62 -22.48 -30.45 -4.25
C ASN A 62 -20.96 -30.69 -4.31
N ALA A 63 -20.12 -29.64 -4.26
CA ALA A 63 -18.67 -29.75 -4.19
C ALA A 63 -18.21 -29.41 -2.76
N SER A 64 -17.34 -30.23 -2.19
CA SER A 64 -16.74 -29.95 -0.87
C SER A 64 -15.82 -28.74 -0.96
N ALA A 65 -15.86 -27.86 0.06
CA ALA A 65 -14.91 -26.78 0.16
C ALA A 65 -13.51 -27.33 0.42
N GLN A 66 -12.51 -26.76 -0.27
CA GLN A 66 -11.12 -27.21 -0.13
C GLN A 66 -10.35 -26.33 0.83
N VAL A 67 -9.74 -26.95 1.84
CA VAL A 67 -8.68 -26.34 2.64
C VAL A 67 -7.40 -27.10 2.40
N THR A 68 -6.38 -26.44 1.86
CA THR A 68 -5.07 -27.03 1.65
C THR A 68 -3.99 -26.30 2.44
N LEU A 69 -3.10 -27.06 3.04
CA LEU A 69 -2.01 -26.57 3.88
C LEU A 69 -0.72 -27.19 3.37
N LEU A 70 0.04 -26.40 2.61
CA LEU A 70 1.29 -26.82 2.00
C LEU A 70 2.46 -26.07 2.63
N ALA A 71 3.46 -26.78 3.13
CA ALA A 71 4.68 -26.18 3.65
C ALA A 71 5.91 -26.81 2.98
N PHE A 72 6.85 -25.99 2.56
CA PHE A 72 8.13 -26.40 2.02
C PHE A 72 9.18 -26.45 3.11
N ALA A 73 9.85 -27.60 3.29
CA ALA A 73 11.02 -27.70 4.14
C ALA A 73 12.16 -26.89 3.48
N HIS A 74 12.73 -25.91 4.20
CA HIS A 74 13.77 -25.01 3.69
C HIS A 74 13.42 -24.28 2.37
N GLY A 75 12.12 -24.06 2.09
CA GLY A 75 11.63 -23.43 0.88
C GLY A 75 12.13 -21.99 0.74
N ARG A 76 12.34 -21.57 -0.52
CA ARG A 76 12.68 -20.21 -0.92
C ARG A 76 11.44 -19.46 -1.37
N ASP A 77 11.56 -18.14 -1.57
CA ASP A 77 10.45 -17.31 -2.08
C ASP A 77 9.96 -17.80 -3.45
N ASP A 78 10.85 -18.32 -4.32
CA ASP A 78 10.50 -18.89 -5.62
C ASP A 78 9.70 -20.20 -5.52
N ASP A 79 10.03 -21.06 -4.54
CA ASP A 79 9.29 -22.32 -4.34
C ASP A 79 7.83 -22.05 -3.94
N GLU A 80 7.63 -21.06 -3.05
CA GLU A 80 6.30 -20.61 -2.65
C GLU A 80 5.55 -19.93 -3.81
N ALA A 81 6.25 -19.09 -4.60
CA ALA A 81 5.65 -18.42 -5.75
C ALA A 81 5.22 -19.42 -6.84
N MET A 82 6.02 -20.44 -7.11
CA MET A 82 5.66 -21.52 -8.03
C MET A 82 4.45 -22.31 -7.54
N ALA A 83 4.39 -22.62 -6.24
CA ALA A 83 3.23 -23.30 -5.67
C ALA A 83 1.95 -22.45 -5.77
N VAL A 84 2.06 -21.13 -5.67
CA VAL A 84 0.93 -20.22 -5.93
C VAL A 84 0.48 -20.33 -7.39
N VAL A 85 1.42 -20.34 -8.37
CA VAL A 85 1.10 -20.52 -9.78
C VAL A 85 0.39 -21.84 -10.02
N ASP A 86 0.90 -22.93 -9.45
CA ASP A 86 0.31 -24.27 -9.61
C ASP A 86 -1.09 -24.33 -9.01
N GLN A 87 -1.30 -23.70 -7.86
CA GLN A 87 -2.62 -23.60 -7.21
C GLN A 87 -3.61 -22.79 -8.06
N VAL A 88 -3.17 -21.66 -8.63
CA VAL A 88 -3.99 -20.84 -9.54
C VAL A 88 -4.37 -21.63 -10.78
N ARG A 89 -3.42 -22.37 -11.36
CA ARG A 89 -3.66 -23.24 -12.52
C ARG A 89 -4.70 -24.33 -12.18
N ALA A 90 -4.52 -25.03 -11.09
CA ALA A 90 -5.44 -26.06 -10.65
C ALA A 90 -6.87 -25.54 -10.44
N LEU A 91 -7.01 -24.34 -9.86
CA LEU A 91 -8.31 -23.69 -9.68
C LEU A 91 -8.97 -23.34 -11.02
N ARG A 92 -8.19 -22.90 -12.02
CA ARG A 92 -8.73 -22.58 -13.35
C ARG A 92 -9.09 -23.82 -14.17
N GLU A 93 -8.26 -24.85 -14.14
CA GLU A 93 -8.50 -26.13 -14.82
C GLU A 93 -9.67 -26.90 -14.21
N GLY A 94 -9.87 -26.76 -12.89
CA GLY A 94 -11.01 -27.33 -12.17
C GLY A 94 -12.36 -26.66 -12.45
N GLY A 95 -12.46 -25.74 -13.41
CA GLY A 95 -13.69 -25.02 -13.78
C GLY A 95 -14.08 -23.89 -12.82
N GLY A 96 -13.19 -23.50 -11.90
CA GLY A 96 -13.40 -22.40 -10.97
C GLY A 96 -13.45 -21.05 -11.70
N GLN A 97 -14.66 -20.54 -11.96
CA GLN A 97 -14.87 -19.22 -12.57
C GLN A 97 -14.91 -18.07 -11.54
N GLY A 98 -14.51 -18.30 -10.31
CA GLY A 98 -14.55 -17.31 -9.24
C GLY A 98 -13.34 -16.35 -9.23
N ARG A 99 -13.47 -15.32 -8.41
CA ARG A 99 -12.37 -14.40 -8.09
C ARG A 99 -11.36 -15.07 -7.17
N ILE A 100 -10.09 -15.06 -7.56
CA ILE A 100 -8.97 -15.59 -6.77
C ILE A 100 -8.25 -14.42 -6.10
N ALA A 101 -8.14 -14.43 -4.78
CA ALA A 101 -7.33 -13.48 -4.05
C ALA A 101 -6.06 -14.13 -3.50
N ILE A 102 -4.93 -13.50 -3.75
CA ILE A 102 -3.64 -13.85 -3.14
C ILE A 102 -3.35 -12.79 -2.09
N LEU A 103 -3.42 -13.19 -0.81
CA LEU A 103 -3.31 -12.25 0.31
C LEU A 103 -1.95 -12.39 0.99
N VAL A 104 -1.14 -11.35 0.91
CA VAL A 104 0.21 -11.31 1.47
C VAL A 104 0.27 -10.47 2.76
N GLN A 105 1.19 -10.80 3.68
CA GLN A 105 1.41 -10.00 4.89
C GLN A 105 2.04 -8.63 4.59
N ALA A 106 2.98 -8.60 3.64
CA ALA A 106 3.73 -7.40 3.27
C ALA A 106 3.82 -7.32 1.75
N ARG A 107 3.79 -6.09 1.21
CA ARG A 107 3.87 -5.83 -0.24
C ARG A 107 5.09 -6.45 -0.90
N SER A 108 6.23 -6.44 -0.21
CA SER A 108 7.48 -7.04 -0.70
C SER A 108 7.36 -8.54 -1.02
N ARG A 109 6.37 -9.23 -0.45
CA ARG A 109 6.11 -10.65 -0.72
C ARG A 109 5.28 -10.88 -1.99
N ALA A 110 4.63 -9.85 -2.50
CA ALA A 110 3.82 -9.96 -3.71
C ALA A 110 4.67 -10.02 -4.98
N LEU A 111 5.80 -9.30 -5.04
CA LEU A 111 6.58 -9.13 -6.26
C LEU A 111 7.05 -10.45 -6.89
N PRO A 112 7.66 -11.40 -6.16
CA PRO A 112 8.04 -12.71 -6.74
C PRO A 112 6.83 -13.44 -7.32
N ILE A 113 5.69 -13.40 -6.65
CA ILE A 113 4.45 -14.05 -7.06
C ILE A 113 3.92 -13.45 -8.36
N VAL A 114 3.88 -12.11 -8.45
CA VAL A 114 3.44 -11.39 -9.66
C VAL A 114 4.31 -11.77 -10.86
N VAL A 115 5.64 -11.82 -10.68
CA VAL A 115 6.59 -12.17 -11.75
C VAL A 115 6.33 -13.60 -12.26
N HIS A 116 6.15 -14.56 -11.36
CA HIS A 116 5.91 -15.96 -11.74
C HIS A 116 4.53 -16.17 -12.38
N LEU A 117 3.49 -15.49 -11.90
CA LEU A 117 2.15 -15.53 -12.51
C LEU A 117 2.15 -14.93 -13.91
N ALA A 118 2.81 -13.78 -14.10
CA ALA A 118 2.94 -13.13 -15.40
C ALA A 118 3.72 -14.03 -16.40
N ALA A 119 4.83 -14.65 -15.95
CA ALA A 119 5.59 -15.60 -16.74
C ALA A 119 4.76 -16.85 -17.14
N ALA A 120 3.80 -17.24 -16.30
CA ALA A 120 2.86 -18.33 -16.58
C ALA A 120 1.65 -17.89 -17.44
N GLY A 121 1.59 -16.62 -17.86
CA GLY A 121 0.54 -16.08 -18.73
C GLY A 121 -0.76 -15.67 -18.01
N PHE A 122 -0.74 -15.57 -16.68
CA PHE A 122 -1.90 -15.12 -15.92
C PHE A 122 -1.93 -13.60 -15.80
N ALA A 123 -3.09 -13.00 -16.14
CA ALA A 123 -3.36 -11.59 -15.85
C ALA A 123 -3.65 -11.41 -14.36
N VAL A 124 -2.88 -10.55 -13.70
CA VAL A 124 -2.97 -10.28 -12.25
C VAL A 124 -3.22 -8.81 -12.01
N ARG A 125 -4.15 -8.49 -11.14
CA ARG A 125 -4.38 -7.14 -10.63
C ARG A 125 -3.71 -6.97 -9.26
N GLY A 126 -2.72 -6.11 -9.19
CA GLY A 126 -2.12 -5.68 -7.94
C GLY A 126 -2.95 -4.57 -7.29
N VAL A 127 -3.44 -4.78 -6.08
CA VAL A 127 -4.20 -3.77 -5.34
C VAL A 127 -3.32 -3.15 -4.26
N ASP A 128 -3.02 -1.87 -4.38
CA ASP A 128 -2.21 -1.09 -3.45
C ASP A 128 -0.82 -1.71 -3.16
N LEU A 129 -0.21 -2.34 -4.15
CA LEU A 129 1.08 -3.02 -3.98
C LEU A 129 2.27 -2.09 -4.19
N VAL A 130 2.22 -1.26 -5.22
CA VAL A 130 3.31 -0.36 -5.57
C VAL A 130 2.93 1.05 -5.14
N PRO A 131 3.62 1.64 -4.14
CA PRO A 131 3.43 3.04 -3.81
C PRO A 131 3.63 3.91 -5.05
N LEU A 132 2.73 4.87 -5.24
CA LEU A 132 2.79 5.75 -6.42
C LEU A 132 4.14 6.46 -6.52
N ALA A 133 4.71 6.84 -5.38
CA ALA A 133 6.03 7.47 -5.28
C ALA A 133 7.20 6.60 -5.77
N GLU A 134 7.03 5.28 -5.93
CA GLU A 134 8.08 4.37 -6.43
C GLU A 134 8.05 4.21 -7.95
N VAL A 135 6.98 4.64 -8.61
CA VAL A 135 6.84 4.59 -10.07
C VAL A 135 7.80 5.61 -10.72
N PRO A 136 8.64 5.22 -11.69
CA PRO A 136 9.63 6.10 -12.29
C PRO A 136 9.05 7.41 -12.85
N ALA A 137 7.97 7.34 -13.63
CA ALA A 137 7.32 8.54 -14.18
C ALA A 137 6.80 9.49 -13.09
N VAL A 138 6.28 8.94 -12.00
CA VAL A 138 5.82 9.73 -10.85
C VAL A 138 6.99 10.37 -10.12
N ARG A 139 8.10 9.67 -9.96
CA ARG A 139 9.34 10.24 -9.36
C ARG A 139 9.86 11.41 -10.17
N ASP A 140 9.83 11.31 -11.49
CA ASP A 140 10.23 12.39 -12.39
C ASP A 140 9.25 13.58 -12.31
N LEU A 141 7.95 13.33 -12.24
CA LEU A 141 6.92 14.36 -12.01
C LEU A 141 7.05 15.04 -10.65
N VAL A 142 7.33 14.28 -9.59
CA VAL A 142 7.61 14.83 -8.26
C VAL A 142 8.86 15.72 -8.27
N ALA A 143 9.91 15.30 -8.97
CA ALA A 143 11.09 16.14 -9.13
C ALA A 143 10.77 17.45 -9.89
N LEU A 144 9.97 17.37 -10.95
CA LEU A 144 9.52 18.54 -11.70
C LEU A 144 8.66 19.47 -10.82
N LEU A 145 7.71 18.94 -10.07
CA LEU A 145 6.88 19.70 -9.13
C LEU A 145 7.72 20.43 -8.07
N ARG A 146 8.70 19.74 -7.48
CA ARG A 146 9.62 20.33 -6.51
C ARG A 146 10.49 21.43 -7.11
N ALA A 147 10.99 21.24 -8.32
CA ALA A 147 11.78 22.23 -9.04
C ALA A 147 10.98 23.50 -9.35
N LEU A 148 9.70 23.36 -9.74
CA LEU A 148 8.78 24.49 -9.97
C LEU A 148 8.45 25.21 -8.66
N ALA A 149 8.24 24.47 -7.57
CA ALA A 149 7.86 25.04 -6.28
C ALA A 149 9.04 25.72 -5.55
N HIS A 150 10.25 25.23 -5.73
CA HIS A 150 11.41 25.73 -5.02
C HIS A 150 12.64 25.84 -5.95
N PRO A 151 12.92 27.03 -6.49
CA PRO A 151 14.07 27.23 -7.39
C PRO A 151 15.43 26.82 -6.80
N GLY A 152 15.57 26.88 -5.48
CA GLY A 152 16.76 26.45 -4.74
C GLY A 152 16.86 24.94 -4.49
N ASP A 153 15.85 24.12 -4.83
CA ASP A 153 15.95 22.64 -4.69
C ASP A 153 16.87 22.09 -5.78
N ARG A 154 18.17 22.14 -5.47
CA ARG A 154 19.23 21.65 -6.36
C ARG A 154 19.00 20.20 -6.81
N THR A 155 18.56 19.33 -5.90
CA THR A 155 18.38 17.91 -6.20
C THR A 155 17.24 17.71 -7.20
N ALA A 156 16.12 18.40 -7.00
CA ALA A 156 15.00 18.38 -7.93
C ALA A 156 15.37 18.90 -9.31
N TRP A 157 16.08 20.03 -9.40
CA TRP A 157 16.54 20.55 -10.67
C TRP A 157 17.52 19.63 -11.41
N LEU A 158 18.46 19.00 -10.70
CA LEU A 158 19.36 18.01 -11.30
C LEU A 158 18.62 16.76 -11.77
N ALA A 159 17.60 16.33 -11.03
CA ALA A 159 16.73 15.23 -11.45
C ALA A 159 15.95 15.57 -12.72
N VAL A 160 15.33 16.76 -12.81
CA VAL A 160 14.65 17.26 -14.01
C VAL A 160 15.56 17.31 -15.23
N LEU A 161 16.80 17.74 -15.06
CA LEU A 161 17.81 17.76 -16.13
C LEU A 161 18.29 16.36 -16.53
N ARG A 162 18.18 15.39 -15.62
CA ARG A 162 18.54 13.98 -15.85
C ARG A 162 17.40 13.18 -16.45
N ALA A 163 16.14 13.56 -16.17
CA ALA A 163 14.94 12.87 -16.61
C ALA A 163 14.91 12.63 -18.13
N PRO A 164 14.18 11.63 -18.64
CA PRO A 164 14.22 11.19 -20.04
C PRO A 164 13.95 12.29 -21.08
N TRP A 165 13.15 13.30 -20.77
CA TRP A 165 12.86 14.42 -21.63
C TRP A 165 14.04 15.37 -21.89
N CYS A 166 15.02 15.42 -20.99
CA CYS A 166 16.24 16.20 -21.15
C CYS A 166 17.48 15.29 -21.23
N GLY A 167 17.61 14.33 -20.34
CA GLY A 167 18.58 13.23 -20.40
C GLY A 167 20.05 13.69 -20.43
N LEU A 168 20.43 14.72 -19.66
CA LEU A 168 21.82 15.15 -19.57
C LEU A 168 22.68 14.09 -18.87
N THR A 169 23.92 13.97 -19.33
CA THR A 169 24.92 13.09 -18.68
C THR A 169 25.37 13.64 -17.33
N LEU A 170 25.94 12.79 -16.46
CA LEU A 170 26.51 13.25 -15.19
C LEU A 170 27.65 14.26 -15.42
N ALA A 171 28.46 14.09 -16.46
CA ALA A 171 29.51 15.01 -16.85
C ALA A 171 28.93 16.38 -17.22
N SER A 172 27.84 16.42 -17.98
CA SER A 172 27.12 17.61 -18.38
C SER A 172 26.47 18.32 -17.20
N LEU A 173 25.87 17.58 -16.27
CA LEU A 173 25.34 18.14 -15.03
C LEU A 173 26.45 18.78 -14.18
N GLY A 174 27.62 18.13 -14.09
CA GLY A 174 28.79 18.66 -13.40
C GLY A 174 29.37 19.92 -14.09
N ALA A 175 29.27 20.03 -15.42
CA ALA A 175 29.68 21.20 -16.18
C ALA A 175 28.73 22.41 -15.99
N LEU A 176 27.43 22.12 -15.85
CA LEU A 176 26.39 23.14 -15.63
C LEU A 176 26.40 23.68 -14.20
N SER A 177 26.54 22.82 -13.20
CA SER A 177 26.40 23.23 -11.81
C SER A 177 27.33 22.42 -10.90
N ARG A 178 28.24 23.10 -10.19
CA ARG A 178 29.17 22.52 -9.23
C ARG A 178 28.54 22.40 -7.83
N ARG A 179 29.12 21.56 -6.97
CA ARG A 179 28.58 21.31 -5.61
C ARG A 179 28.47 22.57 -4.74
N ARG A 180 29.39 23.52 -4.91
CA ARG A 180 29.43 24.81 -4.20
C ARG A 180 29.29 25.96 -5.21
N ASP A 181 28.31 25.86 -6.07
CA ASP A 181 28.04 26.90 -7.06
C ASP A 181 27.32 28.07 -6.39
N PRO A 182 27.74 29.33 -6.64
CA PRO A 182 27.00 30.47 -6.14
C PRO A 182 25.66 30.70 -6.84
N LEU A 183 25.49 30.14 -8.04
CA LEU A 183 24.24 30.25 -8.82
C LEU A 183 23.33 29.05 -8.49
N LEU A 184 22.04 29.32 -8.48
CA LEU A 184 21.03 28.26 -8.52
C LEU A 184 21.15 27.47 -9.82
N VAL A 185 20.75 26.18 -9.80
CA VAL A 185 20.77 25.35 -11.03
C VAL A 185 19.94 25.99 -12.14
N GLN A 186 18.78 26.55 -11.82
CA GLN A 186 17.92 27.29 -12.75
C GLN A 186 18.63 28.47 -13.43
N GLU A 187 19.47 29.19 -12.70
CA GLU A 187 20.26 30.29 -13.23
C GLU A 187 21.45 29.76 -14.06
N ALA A 188 22.13 28.76 -13.52
CA ALA A 188 23.30 28.15 -14.11
C ALA A 188 23.04 27.54 -15.51
N ILE A 189 21.86 26.99 -15.75
CA ILE A 189 21.48 26.45 -17.06
C ILE A 189 21.23 27.56 -18.12
N SER A 190 21.15 28.82 -17.71
CA SER A 190 20.98 29.95 -18.61
C SER A 190 22.29 30.62 -18.96
N VAL A 191 23.43 30.22 -18.34
CA VAL A 191 24.77 30.79 -18.59
C VAL A 191 25.35 30.24 -19.89
N PRO A 192 25.61 31.10 -20.94
CA PRO A 192 26.05 30.60 -22.22
C PRO A 192 27.40 29.86 -22.20
N GLU A 193 28.33 30.28 -21.34
CA GLU A 193 29.68 29.69 -21.18
C GLU A 193 29.56 28.23 -20.65
N ARG A 194 28.57 27.95 -19.82
CA ARG A 194 28.29 26.61 -19.30
C ARG A 194 27.63 25.74 -20.34
N GLN A 195 26.68 26.29 -21.09
CA GLN A 195 26.00 25.60 -22.18
C GLN A 195 26.98 25.19 -23.31
N ARG A 196 27.99 25.97 -23.60
CA ARG A 196 29.01 25.63 -24.62
C ARG A 196 29.79 24.35 -24.28
N ARG A 197 29.81 23.92 -23.02
CA ARG A 197 30.50 22.71 -22.57
C ARG A 197 29.65 21.43 -22.80
N LEU A 198 28.37 21.57 -23.18
CA LEU A 198 27.49 20.48 -23.47
C LEU A 198 27.65 20.01 -24.91
N ALA A 199 27.30 18.75 -25.16
CA ALA A 199 27.17 18.23 -26.52
C ALA A 199 26.05 18.99 -27.30
N ALA A 200 26.13 18.99 -28.60
CA ALA A 200 25.19 19.74 -29.45
C ALA A 200 23.73 19.30 -29.22
N ASP A 201 23.50 18.00 -29.14
CA ASP A 201 22.19 17.40 -28.88
C ASP A 201 21.67 17.72 -27.47
N GLU A 202 22.54 17.75 -26.46
CA GLU A 202 22.19 18.13 -25.09
C GLU A 202 21.78 19.60 -25.00
N ARG A 203 22.43 20.50 -25.77
CA ARG A 203 22.03 21.92 -25.81
C ARG A 203 20.61 22.09 -26.36
N VAL A 204 20.28 21.37 -27.43
CA VAL A 204 18.94 21.43 -28.02
C VAL A 204 17.88 20.95 -27.00
N ARG A 205 18.14 19.85 -26.28
CA ARG A 205 17.23 19.35 -25.26
C ARG A 205 17.11 20.29 -24.06
N LEU A 206 18.22 20.92 -23.65
CA LEU A 206 18.22 21.90 -22.58
C LEU A 206 17.42 23.17 -22.97
N GLU A 207 17.53 23.63 -24.21
CA GLU A 207 16.77 24.79 -24.66
C GLU A 207 15.27 24.49 -24.71
N ARG A 208 14.87 23.31 -25.20
CA ARG A 208 13.49 22.84 -25.13
C ARG A 208 12.94 22.81 -23.70
N LEU A 209 13.74 22.29 -22.75
CA LEU A 209 13.38 22.28 -21.33
C LEU A 209 13.18 23.71 -20.82
N ARG A 210 14.09 24.61 -21.08
CA ARG A 210 13.97 26.01 -20.64
C ARG A 210 12.71 26.68 -21.18
N ALA A 211 12.41 26.48 -22.47
CA ALA A 211 11.22 27.03 -23.11
C ALA A 211 9.92 26.49 -22.50
N ALA A 212 9.86 25.16 -22.25
CA ALA A 212 8.70 24.53 -21.61
C ALA A 212 8.48 24.99 -20.17
N LEU A 213 9.57 25.16 -19.39
CA LEU A 213 9.46 25.56 -17.98
C LEU A 213 9.19 27.06 -17.79
N ALA A 214 9.52 27.92 -18.74
CA ALA A 214 9.30 29.36 -18.61
C ALA A 214 7.83 29.70 -18.31
N GLY A 215 6.88 29.11 -19.07
CA GLY A 215 5.46 29.28 -18.85
C GLY A 215 4.97 28.64 -17.52
N ALA A 216 5.47 27.45 -17.19
CA ALA A 216 5.09 26.75 -15.96
C ALA A 216 5.52 27.51 -14.70
N LEU A 217 6.72 28.11 -14.68
CA LEU A 217 7.22 28.91 -13.56
C LEU A 217 6.37 30.16 -13.29
N VAL A 218 5.79 30.76 -14.33
CA VAL A 218 4.91 31.93 -14.18
C VAL A 218 3.55 31.53 -13.61
N ARG A 219 3.03 30.37 -14.01
CA ARG A 219 1.69 29.89 -13.65
C ARG A 219 1.69 29.18 -12.26
N PHE A 220 2.82 28.61 -11.87
CA PHE A 220 2.91 27.87 -10.62
C PHE A 220 2.58 28.75 -9.40
N GLY A 221 1.75 28.23 -8.51
CA GLY A 221 1.23 28.93 -7.34
C GLY A 221 0.02 29.85 -7.63
N ARG A 222 -0.38 30.01 -8.90
CA ARG A 222 -1.57 30.77 -9.32
C ARG A 222 -2.68 29.87 -9.85
N GLU A 223 -2.32 28.73 -10.39
CA GLU A 223 -3.21 27.73 -10.96
C GLU A 223 -3.04 26.40 -10.22
N ALA A 224 -3.96 25.45 -10.45
CA ALA A 224 -3.91 24.13 -9.88
C ALA A 224 -2.57 23.45 -10.20
N PRO A 225 -1.85 22.92 -9.19
CA PRO A 225 -0.50 22.40 -9.39
C PRO A 225 -0.43 21.21 -10.36
N GLY A 226 -1.48 20.36 -10.37
CA GLY A 226 -1.58 19.25 -11.31
C GLY A 226 -1.70 19.71 -12.75
N GLU A 227 -2.51 20.75 -13.06
CA GLU A 227 -2.66 21.30 -14.41
C GLU A 227 -1.37 21.94 -14.92
N VAL A 228 -0.67 22.72 -14.07
CA VAL A 228 0.62 23.31 -14.42
C VAL A 228 1.67 22.24 -14.67
N LEU A 229 1.71 21.23 -13.82
CA LEU A 229 2.64 20.11 -13.92
C LEU A 229 2.38 19.28 -15.19
N GLU A 230 1.12 18.95 -15.48
CA GLU A 230 0.72 18.21 -16.67
C GLU A 230 1.10 18.94 -17.95
N SER A 231 0.75 20.22 -18.05
CA SER A 231 1.08 21.04 -19.23
C SER A 231 2.60 21.15 -19.44
N ALA A 232 3.38 21.30 -18.38
CA ALA A 232 4.84 21.33 -18.46
C ALA A 232 5.39 19.96 -18.89
N TRP A 233 4.89 18.88 -18.31
CA TRP A 233 5.31 17.52 -18.61
C TRP A 233 5.03 17.12 -20.06
N ILE A 234 3.84 17.48 -20.59
CA ILE A 234 3.49 17.28 -22.00
C ILE A 234 4.41 18.11 -22.90
N ALA A 235 4.63 19.39 -22.59
CA ALA A 235 5.51 20.26 -23.36
C ALA A 235 6.97 19.78 -23.39
N LEU A 236 7.42 19.10 -22.35
CA LEU A 236 8.73 18.46 -22.25
C LEU A 236 8.81 17.14 -23.06
N GLY A 237 7.68 16.56 -23.48
CA GLY A 237 7.61 15.23 -24.05
C GLY A 237 7.73 14.11 -23.03
N GLY A 238 7.36 14.40 -21.80
CA GLY A 238 7.47 13.43 -20.72
C GLY A 238 6.53 12.23 -20.91
N ALA A 239 5.34 12.45 -21.44
CA ALA A 239 4.41 11.39 -21.76
C ALA A 239 4.94 10.43 -22.84
N ASP A 240 5.69 10.96 -23.83
CA ASP A 240 6.30 10.15 -24.91
C ASP A 240 7.53 9.35 -24.43
N CYS A 241 8.07 9.69 -23.26
CA CYS A 241 9.14 8.93 -22.60
C CYS A 241 8.63 7.86 -21.67
N CYS A 242 7.34 7.90 -21.36
CA CYS A 242 6.74 7.11 -20.30
C CYS A 242 6.18 5.80 -20.87
N PRO A 243 6.49 4.64 -20.29
CA PRO A 243 5.80 3.39 -20.59
C PRO A 243 4.29 3.51 -20.34
N LEU A 244 3.49 2.80 -21.12
CA LEU A 244 2.01 2.90 -21.04
C LEU A 244 1.45 2.56 -19.66
N ASP A 245 2.03 1.60 -18.99
CA ASP A 245 1.67 1.18 -17.63
C ASP A 245 1.98 2.21 -16.55
N GLU A 246 2.93 3.13 -16.80
CA GLU A 246 3.26 4.23 -15.91
C GLU A 246 2.41 5.50 -16.16
N LEU A 247 1.76 5.62 -17.32
CA LEU A 247 0.92 6.78 -17.64
C LEU A 247 -0.28 6.92 -16.71
N ASP A 248 -0.90 5.81 -16.32
CA ASP A 248 -2.04 5.83 -15.40
C ASP A 248 -1.59 6.27 -13.99
N ALA A 249 -0.41 5.85 -13.56
CA ALA A 249 0.18 6.31 -12.31
C ALA A 249 0.49 7.83 -12.35
N ALA A 250 0.97 8.34 -13.49
CA ALA A 250 1.18 9.77 -13.68
C ALA A 250 -0.15 10.56 -13.60
N ARG A 251 -1.22 10.07 -14.25
CA ARG A 251 -2.57 10.68 -14.19
C ARG A 251 -3.14 10.68 -12.77
N GLU A 252 -2.95 9.60 -12.04
CA GLU A 252 -3.39 9.48 -10.63
C GLU A 252 -2.74 10.58 -9.76
N LEU A 253 -1.42 10.80 -9.91
CA LEU A 253 -0.74 11.89 -9.20
C LEU A 253 -1.31 13.26 -9.58
N LEU A 254 -1.46 13.53 -10.89
CA LEU A 254 -1.95 14.82 -11.40
C LEU A 254 -3.38 15.09 -10.91
N GLY A 255 -4.25 14.09 -10.95
CA GLY A 255 -5.61 14.16 -10.41
C GLY A 255 -5.62 14.43 -8.90
N ALA A 256 -4.82 13.70 -8.12
CA ALA A 256 -4.74 13.88 -6.69
C ALA A 256 -4.25 15.28 -6.28
N LEU A 257 -3.31 15.87 -7.04
CA LEU A 257 -2.84 17.23 -6.83
C LEU A 257 -3.96 18.27 -7.10
N ASN A 258 -4.74 18.08 -8.19
CA ASN A 258 -5.85 18.94 -8.53
C ASN A 258 -6.98 18.85 -7.50
N ASP A 259 -7.29 17.65 -7.05
CA ASP A 259 -8.29 17.40 -6.03
C ASP A 259 -7.89 18.03 -4.68
N ALA A 260 -6.62 17.88 -4.27
CA ALA A 260 -6.11 18.51 -3.06
C ALA A 260 -6.16 20.05 -3.15
N TRP A 261 -5.88 20.61 -4.33
CA TRP A 261 -6.03 22.04 -4.59
C TRP A 261 -7.49 22.48 -4.49
N ALA A 262 -8.41 21.79 -5.16
CA ALA A 262 -9.85 22.09 -5.15
C ALA A 262 -10.46 22.04 -3.75
N ARG A 263 -9.96 21.13 -2.87
CA ARG A 263 -10.39 21.00 -1.48
C ARG A 263 -9.66 21.97 -0.52
N GLY A 264 -8.71 22.78 -1.01
CA GLY A 264 -7.89 23.67 -0.17
C GLY A 264 -6.91 22.92 0.76
N GLU A 265 -6.63 21.67 0.48
CA GLU A 265 -5.70 20.81 1.25
C GLU A 265 -4.25 20.95 0.79
N TRP A 266 -4.05 21.45 -0.44
CA TRP A 266 -2.71 21.69 -0.97
C TRP A 266 -2.03 22.88 -0.30
N ARG A 267 -0.99 22.63 0.48
CA ARG A 267 -0.18 23.62 1.19
C ARG A 267 1.26 23.71 0.66
N GLY A 268 1.43 23.46 -0.64
CA GLY A 268 2.75 23.40 -1.28
C GLY A 268 3.44 22.06 -1.03
N ILE A 269 4.75 22.04 -1.25
CA ILE A 269 5.56 20.79 -1.16
C ILE A 269 5.49 20.12 0.21
N ALA A 270 5.23 20.84 1.27
CA ALA A 270 5.10 20.28 2.62
C ALA A 270 3.94 19.27 2.73
N SER A 271 2.88 19.41 1.92
CA SER A 271 1.75 18.47 1.91
C SER A 271 1.94 17.28 0.96
N LEU A 272 2.98 17.30 0.11
CA LEU A 272 3.18 16.29 -0.94
C LEU A 272 3.45 14.91 -0.37
N GLU A 273 4.26 14.80 0.66
CA GLU A 273 4.61 13.52 1.29
C GLU A 273 3.36 12.83 1.87
N GLY A 274 2.52 13.58 2.56
CA GLY A 274 1.24 13.08 3.06
C GLY A 274 0.29 12.67 1.93
N LEU A 275 0.23 13.45 0.84
CA LEU A 275 -0.58 13.10 -0.33
C LEU A 275 -0.13 11.80 -0.98
N LEU A 276 1.17 11.59 -1.13
CA LEU A 276 1.73 10.40 -1.77
C LEU A 276 1.66 9.14 -0.89
N ALA A 277 1.58 9.29 0.43
CA ALA A 277 1.61 8.16 1.37
C ALA A 277 0.46 7.17 1.14
N ASP A 278 -0.70 7.65 0.71
CA ASP A 278 -1.92 6.87 0.52
C ASP A 278 -2.23 6.55 -0.96
N LEU A 279 -1.34 6.95 -1.89
CA LEU A 279 -1.53 6.71 -3.31
C LEU A 279 -0.70 5.50 -3.79
N TYR A 280 -1.36 4.65 -4.58
CA TYR A 280 -0.78 3.42 -5.12
C TYR A 280 -1.07 3.29 -6.61
N ALA A 281 -0.07 2.84 -7.36
CA ALA A 281 -0.24 2.55 -8.78
C ALA A 281 -1.25 1.42 -9.00
N ARG A 282 -2.14 1.60 -9.96
CA ARG A 282 -3.03 0.55 -10.43
C ARG A 282 -2.22 -0.39 -11.31
N SER A 283 -2.16 -1.66 -10.94
CA SER A 283 -1.46 -2.69 -11.73
C SER A 283 -2.46 -3.69 -12.26
N GLY A 284 -2.46 -3.91 -13.57
CA GLY A 284 -3.34 -4.87 -14.24
C GLY A 284 -4.70 -4.30 -14.67
N THR A 285 -5.48 -5.11 -15.37
CA THR A 285 -6.81 -4.76 -15.88
C THR A 285 -7.89 -5.03 -14.83
N ASP A 286 -8.95 -4.24 -14.84
CA ASP A 286 -10.11 -4.43 -13.94
C ASP A 286 -10.83 -5.77 -14.17
N GLU A 287 -10.65 -6.39 -15.33
CA GLU A 287 -11.20 -7.69 -15.70
C GLU A 287 -10.37 -8.87 -15.17
N ALA A 288 -9.20 -8.62 -14.53
CA ALA A 288 -8.37 -9.69 -14.01
C ALA A 288 -9.10 -10.42 -12.88
N ALA A 289 -9.33 -11.70 -13.08
CA ALA A 289 -9.98 -12.57 -12.09
C ALA A 289 -9.04 -13.00 -10.95
N ILE A 290 -7.75 -12.59 -10.98
CA ILE A 290 -6.74 -12.85 -9.96
C ILE A 290 -6.29 -11.51 -9.36
N GLU A 291 -6.53 -11.36 -8.08
CA GLU A 291 -6.14 -10.15 -7.34
C GLU A 291 -5.05 -10.48 -6.32
N ILE A 292 -4.04 -9.64 -6.23
CA ILE A 292 -3.02 -9.75 -5.18
C ILE A 292 -3.00 -8.48 -4.34
N MET A 293 -3.07 -8.63 -3.02
CA MET A 293 -3.14 -7.51 -2.08
C MET A 293 -2.62 -7.89 -0.70
N THR A 294 -2.46 -6.91 0.18
CA THR A 294 -2.16 -7.19 1.58
C THR A 294 -3.40 -7.67 2.34
N ILE A 295 -3.20 -8.50 3.37
CA ILE A 295 -4.29 -8.98 4.23
C ILE A 295 -5.09 -7.81 4.85
N HIS A 296 -4.41 -6.72 5.21
CA HIS A 296 -5.08 -5.52 5.73
C HIS A 296 -6.05 -4.92 4.73
N ARG A 297 -5.68 -4.86 3.45
CA ARG A 297 -6.53 -4.33 2.39
C ARG A 297 -7.74 -5.22 2.10
N ALA A 298 -7.60 -6.51 2.32
CA ALA A 298 -8.68 -7.48 2.15
C ALA A 298 -9.78 -7.38 3.22
N LYS A 299 -9.59 -6.55 4.28
CA LYS A 299 -10.61 -6.37 5.32
C LYS A 299 -11.89 -5.78 4.72
N GLY A 300 -13.02 -6.47 4.93
CA GLY A 300 -14.32 -6.08 4.35
C GLY A 300 -14.60 -6.70 2.99
N LEU A 301 -13.59 -7.19 2.27
CA LEU A 301 -13.76 -7.87 0.98
C LEU A 301 -14.01 -9.37 1.18
N GLU A 302 -14.42 -10.03 0.09
CA GLU A 302 -14.64 -11.47 0.03
C GLU A 302 -14.33 -12.02 -1.37
N PHE A 303 -13.84 -13.25 -1.44
CA PHE A 303 -13.36 -13.88 -2.67
C PHE A 303 -13.79 -15.34 -2.70
N ASP A 304 -13.96 -15.87 -3.90
CA ASP A 304 -14.35 -17.27 -4.03
C ASP A 304 -13.22 -18.18 -3.59
N HIS A 305 -11.98 -17.87 -4.01
CA HIS A 305 -10.79 -18.62 -3.65
C HIS A 305 -9.75 -17.69 -3.02
N VAL A 306 -9.15 -18.10 -1.91
CA VAL A 306 -8.12 -17.34 -1.21
C VAL A 306 -6.85 -18.17 -1.09
N ILE A 307 -5.73 -17.58 -1.52
CA ILE A 307 -4.39 -18.17 -1.37
C ILE A 307 -3.59 -17.28 -0.40
N LEU A 308 -3.04 -17.88 0.64
CA LEU A 308 -2.24 -17.23 1.67
C LEU A 308 -0.79 -17.71 1.58
N PRO A 309 0.06 -17.05 0.80
CA PRO A 309 1.48 -17.41 0.71
C PRO A 309 2.31 -16.79 1.83
N ALA A 310 3.54 -17.25 1.99
CA ALA A 310 4.56 -16.70 2.86
C ALA A 310 4.20 -16.66 4.36
N LEU A 311 3.29 -17.54 4.81
CA LEU A 311 2.83 -17.58 6.21
C LEU A 311 3.94 -17.94 7.20
N GLY A 312 4.98 -18.65 6.75
CA GLY A 312 6.16 -19.04 7.54
C GLY A 312 7.25 -17.96 7.61
N ARG A 313 7.04 -16.80 6.97
CA ARG A 313 8.04 -15.73 6.87
C ARG A 313 7.77 -14.61 7.86
N ARG A 314 8.82 -14.10 8.49
CA ARG A 314 8.71 -12.89 9.34
C ARG A 314 8.53 -11.64 8.50
N THR A 315 7.69 -10.74 8.96
CA THR A 315 7.76 -9.33 8.54
C THR A 315 9.04 -8.69 9.09
N ARG A 316 9.61 -7.74 8.34
CA ARG A 316 10.78 -6.98 8.81
C ARG A 316 10.48 -6.39 10.19
N LYS A 317 11.44 -6.54 11.12
CA LYS A 317 11.36 -5.81 12.39
C LYS A 317 11.52 -4.33 12.08
N ASN A 318 10.63 -3.51 12.58
CA ASN A 318 10.85 -2.08 12.64
C ASN A 318 12.06 -1.80 13.54
N GLU A 319 12.80 -0.75 13.23
CA GLU A 319 13.86 -0.25 14.09
C GLU A 319 13.34 0.01 15.50
N GLU A 320 14.18 -0.17 16.49
CA GLU A 320 13.79 0.07 17.87
C GLU A 320 13.53 1.56 18.06
N PRO A 321 12.31 1.97 18.49
CA PRO A 321 12.00 3.40 18.63
C PRO A 321 12.85 4.03 19.73
N LEU A 322 13.26 5.29 19.54
CA LEU A 322 14.04 6.05 20.52
C LEU A 322 13.29 6.25 21.85
N LEU A 323 11.98 6.34 21.78
CA LEU A 323 11.07 6.44 22.93
C LEU A 323 9.94 5.43 22.75
N ARG A 324 9.75 4.56 23.73
CA ARG A 324 8.54 3.73 23.85
C ARG A 324 7.58 4.39 24.80
N TRP A 325 6.36 4.48 24.40
CA TRP A 325 5.28 4.95 25.26
C TRP A 325 4.03 4.10 25.04
N LEU A 326 3.20 4.01 26.07
CA LEU A 326 2.00 3.22 26.07
C LEU A 326 0.99 3.74 27.07
N ASP A 327 -0.23 3.94 26.60
CA ASP A 327 -1.37 4.21 27.45
C ASP A 327 -1.96 2.88 27.93
N LEU A 328 -1.93 2.66 29.24
CA LEU A 328 -2.55 1.52 29.88
C LEU A 328 -3.87 1.95 30.51
N PRO A 329 -5.01 1.42 30.02
CA PRO A 329 -6.30 1.74 30.63
C PRO A 329 -6.38 1.19 32.05
N ARG A 330 -6.83 2.03 32.98
CA ARG A 330 -7.14 1.67 34.35
C ARG A 330 -8.59 1.24 34.50
N ALA A 331 -8.90 0.62 35.63
CA ALA A 331 -10.25 0.22 35.98
C ALA A 331 -11.18 1.45 36.25
N ASP A 332 -10.58 2.57 36.65
CA ASP A 332 -11.27 3.86 36.89
C ASP A 332 -11.51 4.67 35.60
N GLY A 333 -11.00 4.23 34.46
CA GLY A 333 -11.18 4.87 33.17
C GLY A 333 -10.03 5.81 32.77
N GLU A 334 -9.19 6.25 33.70
CA GLU A 334 -8.01 7.08 33.42
C GLU A 334 -6.86 6.19 32.90
N PRO A 335 -6.15 6.59 31.81
CA PRO A 335 -5.00 5.83 31.34
C PRO A 335 -3.73 6.15 32.14
N ASP A 336 -2.92 5.13 32.43
CA ASP A 336 -1.53 5.33 32.87
C ASP A 336 -0.63 5.46 31.65
N LEU A 337 0.05 6.58 31.52
CA LEU A 337 1.08 6.79 30.51
C LEU A 337 2.41 6.22 31.00
N LEU A 338 2.84 5.13 30.38
CA LEU A 338 4.17 4.53 30.60
C LEU A 338 5.11 4.98 29.50
N MET A 339 6.27 5.51 29.85
CA MET A 339 7.28 5.96 28.90
C MET A 339 8.66 5.41 29.25
N SER A 340 9.41 4.99 28.24
CA SER A 340 10.77 4.49 28.36
C SER A 340 11.63 4.93 27.19
N PRO A 341 12.68 5.69 27.41
CA PRO A 341 13.65 6.00 26.35
C PRO A 341 14.48 4.76 26.01
N ILE A 342 15.14 4.78 24.87
CA ILE A 342 16.18 3.82 24.53
C ILE A 342 17.36 4.00 25.48
N VAL A 343 17.83 2.89 26.02
CA VAL A 343 19.00 2.87 26.91
C VAL A 343 20.20 2.22 26.24
N ALA A 344 21.40 2.58 26.69
CA ALA A 344 22.63 1.99 26.19
C ALA A 344 22.60 0.44 26.31
N ALA A 345 23.33 -0.24 25.42
CA ALA A 345 23.29 -1.70 25.35
C ALA A 345 23.68 -2.40 26.69
N GLY A 346 24.62 -1.80 27.46
CA GLY A 346 25.05 -2.31 28.76
C GLY A 346 24.02 -2.15 29.89
N GLU A 347 23.10 -1.20 29.77
CA GLU A 347 22.10 -0.88 30.80
C GLU A 347 20.75 -1.54 30.57
N ARG A 348 20.58 -2.24 29.45
CA ARG A 348 19.28 -2.85 29.03
C ARG A 348 18.75 -3.87 30.03
N GLN A 349 19.62 -4.57 30.73
CA GLN A 349 19.21 -5.61 31.68
C GLN A 349 18.57 -5.02 32.94
N ASP A 350 19.01 -3.86 33.38
CA ASP A 350 18.56 -3.21 34.62
C ASP A 350 17.30 -2.34 34.41
N HIS A 351 16.98 -2.01 33.16
CA HIS A 351 15.85 -1.14 32.84
C HIS A 351 14.51 -1.91 32.80
N ARG A 352 13.91 -2.11 33.99
CA ARG A 352 12.69 -2.93 34.18
C ARG A 352 11.50 -2.44 33.33
N LEU A 353 11.25 -1.14 33.31
CA LEU A 353 10.14 -0.54 32.56
C LEU A 353 10.29 -0.75 31.05
N GLY A 354 11.48 -0.53 30.50
CA GLY A 354 11.74 -0.75 29.08
C GLY A 354 11.55 -2.21 28.68
N ARG A 355 11.95 -3.16 29.53
CA ARG A 355 11.71 -4.60 29.29
C ARG A 355 10.22 -4.97 29.33
N TYR A 356 9.49 -4.41 30.29
CA TYR A 356 8.05 -4.60 30.41
C TYR A 356 7.31 -4.07 29.18
N LEU A 357 7.60 -2.84 28.75
CA LEU A 357 7.00 -2.26 27.55
C LEU A 357 7.35 -3.06 26.29
N LYS A 358 8.60 -3.52 26.17
CA LYS A 358 9.03 -4.40 25.06
C LYS A 358 8.29 -5.73 25.03
N TRP A 359 8.10 -6.33 26.18
CA TRP A 359 7.33 -7.57 26.34
C TRP A 359 5.86 -7.33 25.96
N LEU A 360 5.23 -6.27 26.48
CA LEU A 360 3.83 -5.97 26.19
C LEU A 360 3.60 -5.62 24.71
N ASP A 361 4.53 -4.92 24.09
CA ASP A 361 4.52 -4.69 22.63
C ASP A 361 4.61 -6.00 21.83
N ALA A 362 5.39 -6.97 22.32
CA ALA A 362 5.50 -8.28 21.67
C ALA A 362 4.18 -9.06 21.81
N GLU A 363 3.56 -9.06 22.99
CA GLU A 363 2.26 -9.66 23.22
C GLU A 363 1.16 -9.03 22.34
N ARG A 364 1.08 -7.71 22.31
CA ARG A 364 0.11 -7.00 21.44
C ARG A 364 0.29 -7.35 19.98
N ARG A 365 1.55 -7.42 19.51
CA ARG A 365 1.84 -7.85 18.13
C ARG A 365 1.43 -9.28 17.86
N ALA A 366 1.64 -10.18 18.81
CA ALA A 366 1.19 -11.58 18.68
C ALA A 366 -0.35 -11.65 18.56
N GLN A 367 -1.08 -10.88 19.37
CA GLN A 367 -2.53 -10.79 19.26
C GLN A 367 -2.98 -10.18 17.92
N GLU A 368 -2.27 -9.18 17.40
CA GLU A 368 -2.55 -8.60 16.11
C GLU A 368 -2.30 -9.59 14.96
N GLN A 369 -1.24 -10.39 15.04
CA GLN A 369 -1.00 -11.47 14.06
C GLN A 369 -2.13 -12.49 14.04
N LEU A 370 -2.66 -12.89 15.19
CA LEU A 370 -3.81 -13.79 15.26
C LEU A 370 -5.06 -13.17 14.61
N ARG A 371 -5.34 -11.90 14.89
CA ARG A 371 -6.45 -11.17 14.24
C ARG A 371 -6.25 -11.06 12.73
N LEU A 372 -5.02 -10.80 12.28
CA LEU A 372 -4.69 -10.71 10.87
C LEU A 372 -4.91 -12.06 10.18
N LEU A 373 -4.46 -13.15 10.81
CA LEU A 373 -4.66 -14.51 10.32
C LEU A 373 -6.17 -14.84 10.24
N TYR A 374 -6.94 -14.48 11.26
CA TYR A 374 -8.40 -14.63 11.26
C TYR A 374 -9.05 -13.87 10.10
N VAL A 375 -8.66 -12.60 9.89
CA VAL A 375 -9.16 -11.80 8.76
C VAL A 375 -8.86 -12.51 7.45
N ALA A 376 -7.61 -12.93 7.21
CA ALA A 376 -7.20 -13.59 5.98
C ALA A 376 -8.00 -14.88 5.71
N THR A 377 -8.10 -15.75 6.72
CA THR A 377 -8.79 -17.03 6.63
C THR A 377 -10.29 -16.87 6.33
N THR A 378 -10.92 -15.84 6.91
CA THR A 378 -12.37 -15.60 6.77
C THR A 378 -12.76 -14.84 5.51
N ARG A 379 -11.83 -14.60 4.57
CA ARG A 379 -12.15 -13.96 3.26
C ARG A 379 -12.65 -14.95 2.20
N ALA A 380 -12.38 -16.24 2.38
CA ALA A 380 -12.73 -17.30 1.43
C ALA A 380 -14.22 -17.66 1.48
N LYS A 381 -14.82 -17.86 0.30
CA LYS A 381 -16.17 -18.38 0.15
C LYS A 381 -16.18 -19.88 -0.14
N GLU A 382 -15.31 -20.32 -1.08
CA GLU A 382 -15.32 -21.66 -1.66
C GLU A 382 -14.08 -22.47 -1.29
N SER A 383 -12.87 -21.87 -1.36
CA SER A 383 -11.64 -22.57 -1.01
C SER A 383 -10.58 -21.68 -0.38
N LEU A 384 -9.73 -22.28 0.45
CA LEU A 384 -8.67 -21.64 1.18
C LEU A 384 -7.38 -22.45 1.06
N HIS A 385 -6.29 -21.83 0.59
CA HIS A 385 -5.02 -22.45 0.33
C HIS A 385 -3.91 -21.72 1.09
N TRP A 386 -3.25 -22.43 2.00
CA TRP A 386 -2.12 -21.93 2.75
C TRP A 386 -0.82 -22.46 2.16
N ILE A 387 0.11 -21.57 1.87
CA ILE A 387 1.43 -21.90 1.33
C ILE A 387 2.49 -21.24 2.21
N ALA A 388 3.47 -22.02 2.64
CA ALA A 388 4.47 -21.53 3.57
C ALA A 388 5.81 -22.25 3.38
N SER A 389 6.87 -21.68 3.95
CA SER A 389 8.13 -22.34 4.17
C SER A 389 8.36 -22.54 5.65
N VAL A 390 8.91 -23.67 6.01
CA VAL A 390 9.29 -24.05 7.38
C VAL A 390 10.79 -24.27 7.45
N ALA A 391 11.38 -23.94 8.60
CA ALA A 391 12.78 -24.20 8.87
C ALA A 391 12.92 -25.48 9.71
N GLY A 392 13.96 -26.23 9.50
CA GLY A 392 14.34 -27.38 10.32
C GLY A 392 15.83 -27.63 10.19
N LYS A 393 16.46 -28.23 11.15
CA LYS A 393 17.81 -28.76 11.01
C LYS A 393 17.71 -30.18 10.46
N GLU A 394 18.73 -30.62 9.77
CA GLU A 394 18.81 -31.99 9.25
C GLU A 394 18.59 -32.97 10.40
N GLY A 395 17.55 -33.83 10.29
CA GLY A 395 17.15 -34.78 11.34
C GLY A 395 16.15 -34.26 12.37
N GLU A 396 15.76 -32.98 12.36
CA GLU A 396 14.71 -32.44 13.21
C GLU A 396 13.41 -32.24 12.43
N ALA A 397 12.26 -32.39 13.11
CA ALA A 397 10.97 -32.07 12.50
C ALA A 397 10.92 -30.60 12.11
N ALA A 398 10.62 -30.33 10.83
CA ALA A 398 10.51 -28.98 10.32
C ALA A 398 9.42 -28.20 11.08
N LYS A 399 9.76 -27.01 11.56
CA LYS A 399 8.85 -26.13 12.33
C LYS A 399 8.89 -24.71 11.77
N PRO A 400 7.79 -23.94 11.87
CA PRO A 400 7.79 -22.55 11.49
C PRO A 400 8.65 -21.71 12.43
N GLU A 401 9.27 -20.68 11.89
CA GLU A 401 10.03 -19.71 12.67
C GLU A 401 9.09 -18.92 13.59
N GLY A 402 9.49 -18.76 14.87
CA GLY A 402 8.68 -18.03 15.86
C GLY A 402 8.38 -16.57 15.42
N GLY A 403 7.18 -16.07 15.72
CA GLY A 403 6.72 -14.75 15.31
C GLY A 403 6.28 -14.65 13.85
N THR A 404 5.91 -15.76 13.24
CA THR A 404 5.26 -15.84 11.92
C THR A 404 3.79 -16.20 12.08
N LEU A 405 2.95 -15.94 11.05
CA LEU A 405 1.53 -16.34 11.10
C LEU A 405 1.37 -17.85 11.18
N LEU A 406 2.23 -18.60 10.48
CA LEU A 406 2.21 -20.05 10.57
C LEU A 406 2.56 -20.56 11.98
N ALA A 407 3.57 -19.93 12.64
CA ALA A 407 3.94 -20.28 13.99
C ALA A 407 2.80 -20.06 14.99
N ALA A 408 2.03 -19.01 14.81
CA ALA A 408 0.86 -18.72 15.64
C ALA A 408 -0.25 -19.79 15.49
N ALA A 409 -0.40 -20.36 14.28
CA ALA A 409 -1.37 -21.40 14.00
C ALA A 409 -0.84 -22.83 14.19
N TRP A 410 0.48 -22.99 14.32
CA TRP A 410 1.15 -24.31 14.32
C TRP A 410 0.62 -25.31 15.36
N PRO A 411 0.30 -24.90 16.60
CA PRO A 411 -0.23 -25.84 17.59
C PRO A 411 -1.48 -26.59 17.15
N ALA A 412 -2.30 -25.94 16.29
CA ALA A 412 -3.54 -26.51 15.79
C ALA A 412 -3.40 -27.23 14.44
N LEU A 413 -2.31 -27.00 13.71
CA LEU A 413 -2.19 -27.41 12.31
C LEU A 413 -1.05 -28.41 12.05
N ALA A 414 -0.16 -28.64 13.00
CA ALA A 414 1.06 -29.43 12.81
C ALA A 414 0.80 -30.81 12.17
N GLU A 415 -0.32 -31.44 12.52
CA GLU A 415 -0.71 -32.75 12.00
C GLU A 415 -1.41 -32.71 10.64
N SER A 416 -1.94 -31.55 10.25
CA SER A 416 -2.71 -31.34 9.02
C SER A 416 -1.89 -30.74 7.87
N VAL A 417 -0.72 -30.18 8.19
CA VAL A 417 0.15 -29.54 7.18
C VAL A 417 0.90 -30.61 6.38
N ARG A 418 0.74 -30.56 5.06
CA ARG A 418 1.57 -31.37 4.15
C ARG A 418 2.94 -30.71 4.00
N ILE A 419 3.97 -31.29 4.59
CA ILE A 419 5.36 -30.84 4.41
C ILE A 419 5.94 -31.53 3.18
N VAL A 420 6.49 -30.73 2.27
CA VAL A 420 7.10 -31.19 1.03
C VAL A 420 8.52 -30.65 0.95
N GLU A 421 9.48 -31.50 0.55
CA GLU A 421 10.79 -31.02 0.19
C GLU A 421 10.67 -30.14 -1.05
N PRO A 422 11.36 -28.99 -1.09
CA PRO A 422 11.40 -28.20 -2.32
C PRO A 422 11.91 -29.11 -3.41
N GLY A 423 11.07 -29.39 -4.39
CA GLY A 423 11.51 -30.18 -5.54
C GLY A 423 12.79 -29.56 -6.04
N SER A 424 13.69 -30.36 -6.58
CA SER A 424 14.78 -29.87 -7.39
C SER A 424 14.13 -29.16 -8.58
N SER A 425 13.64 -27.97 -8.27
CA SER A 425 12.92 -27.10 -9.20
C SER A 425 13.83 -27.00 -10.39
N ARG A 426 13.39 -27.51 -11.53
CA ARG A 426 14.04 -27.26 -12.80
C ARG A 426 14.16 -25.74 -12.86
N ARG A 427 15.31 -25.24 -12.37
CA ARG A 427 15.75 -23.88 -12.67
C ARG A 427 15.64 -23.82 -14.18
N ASN A 428 14.63 -23.11 -14.66
CA ASN A 428 14.66 -22.73 -16.03
C ASN A 428 15.83 -21.73 -16.12
N PRO A 429 16.99 -22.10 -16.63
CA PRO A 429 18.15 -21.21 -16.68
C PRO A 429 17.88 -19.97 -17.56
N GLU A 430 16.78 -19.99 -18.31
CA GLU A 430 16.31 -18.88 -19.11
C GLU A 430 15.55 -17.82 -18.28
N MET A 431 15.23 -18.10 -17.00
CA MET A 431 14.56 -17.16 -16.09
C MET A 431 15.49 -16.47 -15.09
N ASP A 432 16.80 -16.59 -15.21
CA ASP A 432 17.66 -15.63 -14.53
C ASP A 432 17.26 -14.24 -15.07
N PRO A 433 16.79 -13.31 -14.21
CA PRO A 433 16.42 -11.99 -14.69
C PRO A 433 17.64 -11.43 -15.41
N ILE A 434 17.52 -11.27 -16.71
CA ILE A 434 18.52 -10.54 -17.48
C ILE A 434 18.51 -9.17 -16.84
N ILE A 435 19.49 -8.90 -15.96
CA ILE A 435 19.74 -7.56 -15.44
C ILE A 435 20.22 -6.75 -16.64
N VAL A 436 19.25 -6.28 -17.42
CA VAL A 436 19.53 -5.29 -18.46
C VAL A 436 19.97 -4.05 -17.69
N PRO A 437 21.22 -3.62 -17.81
CA PRO A 437 21.66 -2.42 -17.13
C PRO A 437 20.72 -1.29 -17.54
N PRO A 438 20.21 -0.46 -16.59
CA PRO A 438 19.27 0.58 -16.89
C PRO A 438 19.88 1.50 -17.95
N ARG A 439 19.40 1.42 -19.17
CA ARG A 439 19.78 2.34 -20.23
C ARG A 439 19.15 3.70 -19.92
N LEU A 440 19.96 4.75 -19.97
CA LEU A 440 19.41 6.10 -19.85
C LEU A 440 18.48 6.33 -21.05
N ALA A 441 17.17 6.27 -20.78
CA ALA A 441 16.18 6.70 -21.76
C ALA A 441 16.30 8.21 -21.95
N ARG A 442 16.23 8.67 -23.20
CA ARG A 442 16.20 10.09 -23.53
C ARG A 442 15.48 10.35 -24.81
N LEU A 443 14.73 11.42 -24.87
CA LEU A 443 14.12 11.87 -26.12
C LEU A 443 15.18 12.29 -27.13
N PRO A 444 14.97 11.99 -28.42
CA PRO A 444 15.79 12.54 -29.48
C PRO A 444 15.84 14.09 -29.46
N ALA A 445 16.97 14.67 -29.83
CA ALA A 445 17.08 16.12 -29.89
C ALA A 445 16.08 16.74 -30.89
N ILE A 446 15.78 16.01 -31.97
CA ILE A 446 14.83 16.43 -33.02
C ILE A 446 13.36 16.32 -32.61
N TRP A 447 13.04 15.69 -31.46
CA TRP A 447 11.66 15.54 -31.01
C TRP A 447 10.98 16.90 -30.85
N ARG A 448 9.77 16.99 -31.32
CA ARG A 448 8.90 18.18 -31.19
C ARG A 448 7.51 17.73 -30.77
N LEU A 449 6.86 18.52 -29.95
CA LEU A 449 5.46 18.32 -29.62
C LEU A 449 4.62 18.44 -30.91
N ALA A 450 3.88 17.40 -31.25
CA ALA A 450 2.96 17.43 -32.37
C ALA A 450 1.87 18.48 -32.14
N PRO A 451 1.38 19.17 -33.17
CA PRO A 451 0.22 20.05 -33.08
C PRO A 451 -0.99 19.31 -32.48
N LEU A 452 -1.86 20.03 -31.80
CA LEU A 452 -3.00 19.42 -31.09
C LEU A 452 -3.94 18.68 -32.09
N ALA A 453 -4.14 19.20 -33.29
CA ALA A 453 -4.95 18.58 -34.33
C ALA A 453 -4.41 17.16 -34.70
N ASP A 454 -3.10 17.06 -34.97
CA ASP A 454 -2.46 15.80 -35.37
C ASP A 454 -2.51 14.76 -34.22
N ARG A 455 -2.48 15.21 -32.96
CA ARG A 455 -2.57 14.33 -31.80
C ARG A 455 -3.96 13.77 -31.59
N VAL A 456 -4.99 14.56 -31.86
CA VAL A 456 -6.39 14.09 -31.77
C VAL A 456 -6.68 13.06 -32.84
N GLU A 457 -6.17 13.27 -34.07
CA GLU A 457 -6.32 12.30 -35.16
C GLU A 457 -5.56 11.00 -34.91
N ALA A 458 -4.31 11.09 -34.44
CA ALA A 458 -3.47 9.92 -34.15
C ALA A 458 -3.98 9.08 -32.98
N SER A 459 -4.67 9.67 -32.02
CA SER A 459 -5.20 8.96 -30.86
C SER A 459 -6.44 8.13 -31.17
N GLY A 460 -7.08 8.34 -32.33
CA GLY A 460 -8.35 7.70 -32.66
C GLY A 460 -9.49 8.02 -31.69
N LEU A 461 -9.24 8.91 -30.75
CA LEU A 461 -10.20 9.39 -29.79
C LEU A 461 -11.21 10.26 -30.56
N ARG A 462 -12.30 9.64 -31.00
CA ARG A 462 -13.54 10.39 -31.16
C ARG A 462 -13.82 10.92 -29.75
N VAL A 463 -13.77 12.23 -29.58
CA VAL A 463 -14.40 12.90 -28.45
C VAL A 463 -15.88 12.55 -28.58
N ALA A 464 -16.31 11.42 -28.02
CA ALA A 464 -17.68 11.28 -27.63
C ALA A 464 -17.90 12.49 -26.71
N ARG A 465 -18.67 13.45 -27.16
CA ARG A 465 -19.38 14.34 -26.24
C ARG A 465 -20.27 13.38 -25.43
N GLU A 466 -19.72 12.80 -24.39
CA GLU A 466 -20.53 12.34 -23.30
C GLU A 466 -21.39 13.54 -22.93
N ALA A 467 -22.71 13.37 -23.08
CA ALA A 467 -23.64 14.31 -22.51
C ALA A 467 -23.15 14.52 -21.08
N ALA A 468 -22.85 15.76 -20.72
CA ALA A 468 -22.34 16.08 -19.40
C ALA A 468 -23.26 15.35 -18.41
N GLU A 469 -22.80 14.29 -17.84
CA GLU A 469 -23.49 13.67 -16.70
C GLU A 469 -23.71 14.81 -15.72
N ALA A 470 -24.96 14.98 -15.33
CA ALA A 470 -25.31 16.03 -14.39
C ALA A 470 -24.33 15.92 -13.22
N PRO A 471 -23.63 17.00 -12.85
CA PRO A 471 -22.55 16.92 -11.90
C PRO A 471 -23.05 16.17 -10.67
N GLU A 472 -22.53 14.99 -10.43
CA GLU A 472 -22.77 14.29 -9.19
C GLU A 472 -22.32 15.25 -8.12
N PHE A 473 -23.27 15.68 -7.28
CA PHE A 473 -22.98 16.68 -6.28
C PHE A 473 -21.97 16.15 -5.29
N SER A 474 -20.69 16.32 -5.56
CA SER A 474 -19.59 15.90 -4.67
C SER A 474 -19.68 16.58 -3.30
N TRP A 475 -20.44 17.72 -3.21
CA TRP A 475 -20.74 18.37 -1.94
C TRP A 475 -21.53 17.46 -0.97
N VAL A 476 -22.33 16.52 -1.46
CA VAL A 476 -23.07 15.57 -0.60
C VAL A 476 -22.06 14.66 0.12
N HIS A 477 -21.03 14.19 -0.56
CA HIS A 477 -19.99 13.40 0.07
C HIS A 477 -19.09 14.22 1.00
N ALA A 478 -18.74 15.44 0.62
CA ALA A 478 -17.99 16.36 1.47
C ALA A 478 -18.82 16.77 2.70
N THR A 479 -20.10 17.06 2.50
CA THR A 479 -21.04 17.40 3.60
C THR A 479 -21.26 16.21 4.53
N ALA A 480 -21.47 14.99 3.98
CA ALA A 480 -21.61 13.79 4.79
C ALA A 480 -20.35 13.47 5.60
N ARG A 481 -19.16 13.68 5.02
CA ARG A 481 -17.88 13.55 5.72
C ARG A 481 -17.74 14.61 6.82
N HIS A 482 -18.10 15.87 6.52
CA HIS A 482 -18.04 16.97 7.47
C HIS A 482 -19.02 16.76 8.63
N VAL A 483 -20.24 16.35 8.32
CA VAL A 483 -21.23 15.95 9.32
C VAL A 483 -20.74 14.79 10.16
N GLY A 484 -20.19 13.75 9.53
CA GLY A 484 -19.60 12.59 10.21
C GLY A 484 -18.44 13.00 11.15
N THR A 485 -17.54 13.86 10.69
CA THR A 485 -16.41 14.37 11.48
C THR A 485 -16.90 15.22 12.64
N THR A 486 -17.88 16.11 12.42
CA THR A 486 -18.47 16.95 13.47
C THR A 486 -19.20 16.11 14.51
N VAL A 487 -20.01 15.13 14.07
CA VAL A 487 -20.68 14.21 14.97
C VAL A 487 -19.69 13.39 15.79
N HIS A 488 -18.62 12.90 15.18
CA HIS A 488 -17.56 12.15 15.88
C HIS A 488 -16.85 13.01 16.92
N HIS A 489 -16.53 14.25 16.57
CA HIS A 489 -15.88 15.19 17.48
C HIS A 489 -16.79 15.57 18.65
N GLU A 490 -18.09 15.81 18.39
CA GLU A 490 -19.07 16.06 19.43
C GLU A 490 -19.31 14.84 20.32
N LEU A 491 -19.40 13.65 19.77
CA LEU A 491 -19.50 12.40 20.55
C LEU A 491 -18.26 12.15 21.40
N GLU A 492 -17.07 12.46 20.90
CA GLU A 492 -15.81 12.38 21.64
C GLU A 492 -15.80 13.38 22.80
N ARG A 493 -16.19 14.62 22.54
CA ARG A 493 -16.35 15.66 23.57
C ARG A 493 -17.35 15.27 24.64
N TRP A 494 -18.49 14.70 24.26
CA TRP A 494 -19.49 14.21 25.20
C TRP A 494 -19.06 12.94 25.93
N GLY A 495 -18.17 12.16 25.37
CA GLY A 495 -17.52 11.03 26.04
C GLY A 495 -16.68 11.50 27.25
N HIS A 496 -16.15 12.72 27.18
CA HIS A 496 -15.35 13.33 28.26
C HIS A 496 -16.15 14.24 29.18
N GLN A 497 -17.18 14.93 28.67
CA GLN A 497 -18.04 15.82 29.45
C GLN A 497 -19.47 15.81 28.91
N LEU A 498 -20.35 15.10 29.59
CA LEU A 498 -21.76 15.13 29.25
C LEU A 498 -22.37 16.52 29.48
N PRO A 499 -23.13 17.06 28.50
CA PRO A 499 -23.83 18.30 28.72
C PRO A 499 -24.85 18.14 29.85
N PRO A 500 -24.93 19.11 30.77
CA PRO A 500 -25.72 18.97 32.00
C PRO A 500 -27.24 18.93 31.76
N SER A 501 -27.74 19.27 30.58
CA SER A 501 -29.17 19.20 30.25
C SER A 501 -29.44 19.32 28.75
N ILE A 502 -30.62 18.86 28.27
CA ILE A 502 -31.07 19.01 26.89
C ILE A 502 -31.15 20.50 26.49
N ALA A 503 -31.51 21.40 27.39
CA ALA A 503 -31.57 22.83 27.13
C ALA A 503 -30.19 23.44 26.87
N ALA A 504 -29.11 22.90 27.48
CA ALA A 504 -27.72 23.29 27.19
C ALA A 504 -27.29 22.85 25.81
N LEU A 505 -27.73 21.67 25.34
CA LEU A 505 -27.54 21.17 23.99
C LEU A 505 -28.23 22.03 22.92
N GLU A 506 -29.45 22.48 23.18
CA GLU A 506 -30.19 23.35 22.28
C GLU A 506 -29.60 24.76 22.19
N ALA A 507 -29.09 25.29 23.32
CA ALA A 507 -28.38 26.57 23.35
C ALA A 507 -27.01 26.50 22.61
N GLU A 508 -26.33 25.36 22.61
CA GLU A 508 -25.07 25.14 21.91
C GLU A 508 -25.30 24.92 20.40
N ARG A 509 -26.38 24.21 20.02
CA ARG A 509 -26.84 24.07 18.62
C ARG A 509 -27.19 25.41 17.97
N ALA A 510 -27.68 26.39 18.73
CA ALA A 510 -28.00 27.73 18.23
C ALA A 510 -26.77 28.62 18.04
N ARG A 511 -25.55 28.18 18.46
CA ARG A 511 -24.25 28.89 18.32
C ARG A 511 -23.42 28.38 17.13
N HIS A 512 -23.78 27.26 16.59
CA HIS A 512 -23.20 26.66 15.38
C HIS A 512 -24.17 26.68 14.18
#